data_684d95c21538c0fe516194d9051ce286
#
_entry.id   684d95c21538c0fe516194d9051ce286
#
_cell.length_a   1.000
_cell.length_b   1.000
_cell.length_c   1.000
_cell.angle_alpha   90.00
_cell.angle_beta   90.00
_cell.angle_gamma   90.00
#
_symmetry.space_group_name_H-M   'P 1'
#
loop_
_entity.id
_entity.type
_entity.pdbx_description
1 polymer ?
#
loop_
_entity_poly.entity_id
_entity_poly.type
_entity_poly.pdbx_seq_one_letter_code
_entity_poly.pdbx_strand_id
1 'polypeptide(L)'
;MIPHDILTLYSAKMLEYGIAVLFLLLFIPFWRYVQGPAKAPALAPARSRVPVVRAAEWFLTPADRLFHRGHAWLKGGDGGLVTVGLDDFAAKLVGPISRVALPAVGATVGQGEHGWRLTAPDGRSVDMLSPVDGTVVQLNPALADSPDLAERDPYGDGWLMKVRPSRLRANTVNLMADRAVRRWMEDAAAALRGHVAPGLGALAQDGGVPVAGMARAIDPDGWDRLAATLLLTAEEAPDA
;
A
#
# COMPACT_ATOMS: atom_id res chain seq x y z
N MET A 1 45.49 44.25 39.32
CA MET A 1 44.11 44.74 39.19
C MET A 1 43.51 44.10 37.92
N ILE A 2 42.75 43.03 38.05
CA ILE A 2 42.11 42.35 36.90
C ILE A 2 40.91 43.21 36.50
N PRO A 3 40.81 43.65 35.24
CA PRO A 3 39.71 44.47 34.81
C PRO A 3 38.36 43.75 35.02
N HIS A 4 37.38 44.40 35.63
CA HIS A 4 36.06 43.87 35.87
C HIS A 4 35.37 43.40 34.59
N ASP A 5 35.76 43.91 33.42
CA ASP A 5 35.20 43.56 32.12
C ASP A 5 35.53 42.13 31.70
N ILE A 6 36.63 41.54 32.13
CA ILE A 6 37.05 40.20 31.80
C ILE A 6 36.14 39.15 32.51
N LEU A 7 35.81 39.39 33.78
CA LEU A 7 34.95 38.52 34.57
C LEU A 7 33.50 38.48 34.04
N THR A 8 32.99 39.62 33.59
CA THR A 8 31.66 39.68 33.00
C THR A 8 31.60 38.99 31.61
N LEU A 9 32.69 39.10 30.82
CA LEU A 9 32.80 38.43 29.53
C LEU A 9 32.86 36.91 29.69
N TYR A 10 33.58 36.41 30.69
CA TYR A 10 33.64 34.97 30.96
C TYR A 10 32.29 34.41 31.47
N SER A 11 31.58 35.14 32.32
CA SER A 11 30.26 34.72 32.80
C SER A 11 29.22 34.68 31.67
N ALA A 12 29.23 35.66 30.76
CA ALA A 12 28.39 35.65 29.58
C ALA A 12 28.66 34.45 28.64
N LYS A 13 29.97 34.16 28.41
CA LYS A 13 30.36 33.03 27.61
C LYS A 13 29.99 31.68 28.26
N MET A 14 30.15 31.55 29.57
CA MET A 14 29.72 30.35 30.30
C MET A 14 28.23 30.13 30.21
N LEU A 15 27.41 31.16 30.24
CA LEU A 15 25.97 31.07 30.05
C LEU A 15 25.62 30.61 28.62
N GLU A 16 26.28 31.19 27.60
CA GLU A 16 26.08 30.86 26.21
C GLU A 16 26.40 29.38 25.95
N TYR A 17 27.55 28.88 26.42
CA TYR A 17 27.92 27.48 26.31
C TYR A 17 26.99 26.56 27.12
N GLY A 18 26.55 26.99 28.29
CA GLY A 18 25.59 26.25 29.11
C GLY A 18 24.27 26.03 28.38
N ILE A 19 23.74 27.07 27.71
CA ILE A 19 22.52 26.98 26.90
C ILE A 19 22.73 26.05 25.70
N ALA A 20 23.87 26.13 25.01
CA ALA A 20 24.19 25.26 23.88
C ALA A 20 24.26 23.77 24.30
N VAL A 21 24.92 23.48 25.43
CA VAL A 21 24.99 22.12 25.99
C VAL A 21 23.61 21.62 26.40
N LEU A 22 22.82 22.45 27.09
CA LEU A 22 21.45 22.12 27.47
C LEU A 22 20.59 21.81 26.24
N PHE A 23 20.72 22.61 25.18
CA PHE A 23 20.02 22.36 23.92
C PHE A 23 20.40 20.98 23.33
N LEU A 24 21.69 20.67 23.28
CA LEU A 24 22.16 19.38 22.79
C LEU A 24 21.63 18.20 23.63
N LEU A 25 21.64 18.35 24.96
CA LEU A 25 21.11 17.34 25.88
C LEU A 25 19.61 17.09 25.70
N LEU A 26 18.84 18.13 25.39
CA LEU A 26 17.41 18.03 25.10
C LEU A 26 17.14 17.57 23.67
N PHE A 27 18.03 17.94 22.72
CA PHE A 27 17.88 17.59 21.31
C PHE A 27 18.09 16.09 21.07
N ILE A 28 19.04 15.44 21.78
CA ILE A 28 19.30 14.01 21.64
C ILE A 28 18.06 13.16 21.97
N PRO A 29 17.39 13.29 23.13
CA PRO A 29 16.20 12.52 23.43
C PRO A 29 15.01 12.90 22.53
N PHE A 30 14.89 14.19 22.16
CA PHE A 30 13.88 14.64 21.19
C PHE A 30 14.08 13.97 19.82
N TRP A 31 15.32 13.97 19.32
CA TRP A 31 15.67 13.31 18.06
C TRP A 31 15.43 11.81 18.11
N ARG A 32 15.77 11.15 19.22
CA ARG A 32 15.46 9.74 19.44
C ARG A 32 13.95 9.48 19.55
N TYR A 33 13.18 10.41 20.06
CA TYR A 33 11.71 10.32 20.09
C TYR A 33 11.11 10.45 18.70
N VAL A 34 11.61 11.38 17.89
CA VAL A 34 11.15 11.61 16.51
C VAL A 34 11.62 10.48 15.57
N GLN A 35 12.86 10.00 15.76
CA GLN A 35 13.40 8.86 15.02
C GLN A 35 13.27 7.53 15.76
N GLY A 36 12.59 7.52 16.89
CA GLY A 36 12.29 6.29 17.62
C GLY A 36 11.75 5.25 16.66
N PRO A 37 12.04 3.96 16.87
CA PRO A 37 11.72 2.94 15.89
C PRO A 37 10.22 3.04 15.60
N ALA A 38 9.88 3.48 14.38
CA ALA A 38 8.59 3.13 13.83
C ALA A 38 8.53 1.60 14.03
N LYS A 39 7.70 1.14 14.97
CA LYS A 39 7.47 -0.30 15.13
C LYS A 39 7.04 -0.76 13.76
N ALA A 40 7.99 -1.31 12.98
CA ALA A 40 7.65 -1.98 11.75
C ALA A 40 6.54 -2.96 12.13
N PRO A 41 5.35 -2.89 11.50
CA PRO A 41 4.28 -3.81 11.84
C PRO A 41 4.86 -5.21 11.71
N ALA A 42 4.88 -5.95 12.83
CA ALA A 42 5.41 -7.30 12.84
C ALA A 42 4.51 -8.15 11.95
N LEU A 43 5.10 -8.77 10.92
CA LEU A 43 4.43 -9.81 10.15
C LEU A 43 4.20 -10.99 11.10
N ALA A 44 2.98 -11.13 11.57
CA ALA A 44 2.62 -12.22 12.47
C ALA A 44 2.68 -13.57 11.72
N PRO A 45 3.17 -14.65 12.36
CA PRO A 45 3.08 -15.98 11.77
C PRO A 45 1.61 -16.37 11.59
N ALA A 46 1.29 -16.95 10.45
CA ALA A 46 -0.06 -17.25 9.95
C ALA A 46 -0.77 -18.37 10.76
N ARG A 47 -1.18 -18.11 12.01
CA ARG A 47 -1.95 -19.05 12.82
C ARG A 47 -3.03 -18.41 13.68
N SER A 48 -3.86 -17.55 13.15
CA SER A 48 -5.15 -17.26 13.78
C SER A 48 -6.15 -16.75 12.73
N ARG A 49 -7.40 -17.15 12.86
CA ARG A 49 -8.50 -16.50 12.13
C ARG A 49 -8.56 -15.06 12.63
N VAL A 50 -7.85 -14.16 11.93
CA VAL A 50 -7.82 -12.75 12.25
C VAL A 50 -9.16 -12.15 11.82
N PRO A 51 -9.81 -11.34 12.66
CA PRO A 51 -11.07 -10.71 12.29
C PRO A 51 -10.86 -9.81 11.06
N VAL A 52 -11.72 -9.97 10.07
CA VAL A 52 -11.79 -9.09 8.92
C VAL A 52 -12.41 -7.77 9.36
N VAL A 53 -11.67 -6.68 9.21
CA VAL A 53 -12.18 -5.33 9.47
C VAL A 53 -12.68 -4.75 8.16
N ARG A 54 -13.93 -4.32 8.12
CA ARG A 54 -14.52 -3.63 6.96
C ARG A 54 -14.17 -2.16 7.03
N ALA A 55 -13.51 -1.63 6.00
CA ALA A 55 -13.30 -0.20 5.87
C ALA A 55 -14.49 0.40 5.11
N ALA A 56 -15.13 1.39 5.71
CA ALA A 56 -16.28 2.10 5.13
C ALA A 56 -17.40 1.17 4.60
N GLU A 57 -17.53 -0.05 5.16
CA GLU A 57 -18.49 -1.09 4.76
C GLU A 57 -18.37 -1.60 3.31
N TRP A 58 -17.52 -1.01 2.50
CA TRP A 58 -17.41 -1.30 1.06
C TRP A 58 -16.31 -2.30 0.72
N PHE A 59 -15.15 -2.20 1.40
CA PHE A 59 -13.97 -2.99 1.06
C PHE A 59 -13.42 -3.73 2.27
N LEU A 60 -13.08 -4.99 2.06
CA LEU A 60 -12.47 -5.84 3.09
C LEU A 60 -10.99 -5.51 3.26
N THR A 61 -10.55 -5.34 4.50
CA THR A 61 -9.14 -5.10 4.84
C THR A 61 -8.72 -6.01 5.98
N PRO A 62 -8.26 -7.26 5.70
CA PRO A 62 -7.79 -8.17 6.74
C PRO A 62 -6.62 -7.59 7.54
N ALA A 63 -6.68 -7.68 8.88
CA ALA A 63 -5.69 -7.09 9.77
C ALA A 63 -4.34 -7.83 9.81
N ASP A 64 -4.25 -9.04 9.21
CA ASP A 64 -3.04 -9.86 9.15
C ASP A 64 -2.15 -9.56 7.94
N ARG A 65 -2.40 -8.43 7.24
CA ARG A 65 -1.71 -8.03 6.02
C ARG A 65 -1.23 -6.60 6.08
N LEU A 66 -0.22 -6.32 5.26
CA LEU A 66 0.24 -4.96 4.98
C LEU A 66 -0.21 -4.58 3.57
N PHE A 67 -0.58 -3.31 3.38
CA PHE A 67 -1.17 -2.80 2.15
C PHE A 67 -0.27 -1.73 1.53
N HIS A 68 -0.10 -1.81 0.21
CA HIS A 68 0.58 -0.81 -0.59
C HIS A 68 -0.44 0.15 -1.23
N ARG A 69 -0.06 1.40 -1.44
CA ARG A 69 -0.96 2.42 -2.04
C ARG A 69 -1.45 2.05 -3.45
N GLY A 70 -0.71 1.22 -4.19
CA GLY A 70 -1.12 0.67 -5.47
C GLY A 70 -2.07 -0.54 -5.36
N HIS A 71 -2.83 -0.64 -4.27
CA HIS A 71 -3.87 -1.67 -4.08
C HIS A 71 -3.36 -3.12 -4.17
N ALA A 72 -2.15 -3.33 -3.67
CA ALA A 72 -1.55 -4.64 -3.46
C ALA A 72 -1.33 -4.89 -1.96
N TRP A 73 -1.42 -6.14 -1.54
CA TRP A 73 -1.11 -6.52 -0.17
C TRP A 73 0.07 -7.50 -0.12
N LEU A 74 0.71 -7.55 1.03
CA LEU A 74 1.64 -8.61 1.38
C LEU A 74 1.33 -9.20 2.75
N LYS A 75 1.63 -10.49 2.89
CA LYS A 75 1.55 -11.25 4.13
C LYS A 75 2.83 -12.05 4.31
N GLY A 76 3.40 -12.02 5.52
CA GLY A 76 4.54 -12.85 5.88
C GLY A 76 4.18 -14.34 5.87
N GLY A 77 5.09 -15.14 5.38
CA GLY A 77 4.99 -16.59 5.33
C GLY A 77 6.21 -17.27 5.95
N ASP A 78 6.25 -18.59 5.84
CA ASP A 78 7.34 -19.40 6.35
C ASP A 78 8.65 -19.17 5.54
N GLY A 79 9.78 -19.35 6.20
CA GLY A 79 11.10 -19.24 5.55
C GLY A 79 11.48 -17.84 5.09
N GLY A 80 10.86 -16.80 5.65
CA GLY A 80 11.15 -15.41 5.30
C GLY A 80 10.58 -14.98 3.94
N LEU A 81 9.69 -15.79 3.35
CA LEU A 81 8.95 -15.43 2.16
C LEU A 81 7.76 -14.53 2.50
N VAL A 82 7.32 -13.75 1.52
CA VAL A 82 6.06 -13.00 1.60
C VAL A 82 5.12 -13.45 0.48
N THR A 83 3.85 -13.57 0.80
CA THR A 83 2.79 -13.79 -0.19
C THR A 83 2.23 -12.44 -0.60
N VAL A 84 2.01 -12.24 -1.88
CA VAL A 84 1.52 -11.01 -2.51
C VAL A 84 0.20 -11.28 -3.22
N GLY A 85 -0.72 -10.32 -3.14
CA GLY A 85 -1.99 -10.34 -3.86
C GLY A 85 -2.51 -8.93 -4.10
N LEU A 86 -3.64 -8.83 -4.78
CA LEU A 86 -4.39 -7.57 -4.93
C LEU A 86 -5.44 -7.45 -3.82
N ASP A 87 -5.82 -6.22 -3.47
CA ASP A 87 -6.84 -5.99 -2.46
C ASP A 87 -8.27 -6.02 -3.02
N ASP A 88 -9.25 -5.98 -2.14
CA ASP A 88 -10.67 -6.02 -2.49
C ASP A 88 -11.13 -4.78 -3.30
N PHE A 89 -10.44 -3.64 -3.13
CA PHE A 89 -10.69 -2.46 -3.94
C PHE A 89 -10.29 -2.69 -5.40
N ALA A 90 -9.04 -3.14 -5.63
CA ALA A 90 -8.56 -3.44 -6.98
C ALA A 90 -9.39 -4.55 -7.64
N ALA A 91 -9.73 -5.60 -6.89
CA ALA A 91 -10.59 -6.69 -7.35
C ALA A 91 -11.94 -6.17 -7.87
N LYS A 92 -12.64 -5.36 -7.08
CA LYS A 92 -13.95 -4.79 -7.45
C LYS A 92 -13.84 -3.69 -8.50
N LEU A 93 -12.77 -2.92 -8.51
CA LEU A 93 -12.54 -1.84 -9.48
C LEU A 93 -12.40 -2.41 -10.90
N VAL A 94 -11.51 -3.37 -11.08
CA VAL A 94 -11.24 -4.01 -12.38
C VAL A 94 -12.38 -4.94 -12.76
N GLY A 95 -12.93 -5.70 -11.80
CA GLY A 95 -13.99 -6.69 -12.01
C GLY A 95 -13.49 -7.97 -12.67
N PRO A 96 -14.28 -8.59 -13.55
CA PRO A 96 -13.94 -9.89 -14.10
C PRO A 96 -12.56 -9.91 -14.74
N ILE A 97 -11.69 -10.83 -14.26
CA ILE A 97 -10.33 -11.00 -14.73
C ILE A 97 -10.27 -12.26 -15.60
N SER A 98 -9.86 -12.12 -16.87
CA SER A 98 -9.67 -13.22 -17.80
C SER A 98 -8.23 -13.74 -17.85
N ARG A 99 -7.26 -12.89 -17.42
CA ARG A 99 -5.84 -13.25 -17.38
C ARG A 99 -5.09 -12.44 -16.35
N VAL A 100 -4.17 -13.09 -15.64
CA VAL A 100 -3.17 -12.46 -14.77
C VAL A 100 -1.79 -12.74 -15.35
N ALA A 101 -1.08 -11.72 -15.83
CA ALA A 101 0.28 -11.84 -16.31
C ALA A 101 1.24 -11.52 -15.17
N LEU A 102 1.86 -12.56 -14.60
CA LEU A 102 2.81 -12.49 -13.49
C LEU A 102 4.25 -12.53 -14.00
N PRO A 103 5.22 -11.93 -13.29
CA PRO A 103 6.64 -12.11 -13.56
C PRO A 103 7.04 -13.57 -13.41
N ALA A 104 8.00 -14.04 -14.21
CA ALA A 104 8.48 -15.41 -14.13
C ALA A 104 9.12 -15.71 -12.76
N VAL A 105 9.11 -16.98 -12.35
CA VAL A 105 9.91 -17.42 -11.19
C VAL A 105 11.38 -17.11 -11.44
N GLY A 106 12.05 -16.53 -10.47
CA GLY A 106 13.41 -16.00 -10.57
C GLY A 106 13.52 -14.55 -11.01
N ALA A 107 12.44 -13.95 -11.53
CA ALA A 107 12.43 -12.51 -11.87
C ALA A 107 12.49 -11.65 -10.61
N THR A 108 13.08 -10.45 -10.75
CA THR A 108 13.14 -9.42 -9.70
C THR A 108 11.94 -8.49 -9.84
N VAL A 109 11.38 -8.06 -8.72
CA VAL A 109 10.35 -7.03 -8.63
C VAL A 109 10.81 -5.93 -7.69
N GLY A 110 10.43 -4.68 -7.98
CA GLY A 110 10.72 -3.50 -7.17
C GLY A 110 9.45 -2.93 -6.53
N GLN A 111 9.54 -2.50 -5.26
CA GLN A 111 8.42 -1.85 -4.59
C GLN A 111 8.04 -0.55 -5.30
N GLY A 112 6.76 -0.41 -5.66
CA GLY A 112 6.26 0.73 -6.40
C GLY A 112 6.50 0.67 -7.91
N GLU A 113 7.16 -0.38 -8.41
CA GLU A 113 7.31 -0.64 -9.85
C GLU A 113 6.20 -1.56 -10.36
N HIS A 114 6.04 -1.64 -11.68
CA HIS A 114 5.06 -2.55 -12.30
C HIS A 114 5.40 -3.99 -11.96
N GLY A 115 4.50 -4.64 -11.23
CA GLY A 115 4.67 -6.00 -10.73
C GLY A 115 3.96 -7.06 -11.57
N TRP A 116 2.75 -6.77 -12.02
CA TRP A 116 1.93 -7.68 -12.84
C TRP A 116 0.84 -6.90 -13.59
N ARG A 117 0.19 -7.60 -14.52
CA ARG A 117 -0.89 -7.04 -15.34
C ARG A 117 -2.16 -7.88 -15.22
N LEU A 118 -3.28 -7.21 -15.04
CA LEU A 118 -4.61 -7.79 -15.06
C LEU A 118 -5.26 -7.52 -16.41
N THR A 119 -5.77 -8.54 -17.07
CA THR A 119 -6.51 -8.41 -18.34
C THR A 119 -7.95 -8.81 -18.12
N ALA A 120 -8.85 -7.99 -18.59
CA ALA A 120 -10.28 -8.23 -18.54
C ALA A 120 -10.80 -9.00 -19.78
N PRO A 121 -12.05 -9.52 -19.76
CA PRO A 121 -12.61 -10.27 -20.89
C PRO A 121 -12.71 -9.48 -22.19
N ASP A 122 -12.75 -8.14 -22.12
CA ASP A 122 -12.75 -7.24 -23.29
C ASP A 122 -11.34 -7.04 -23.92
N GLY A 123 -10.32 -7.67 -23.35
CA GLY A 123 -8.91 -7.63 -23.80
C GLY A 123 -8.13 -6.41 -23.28
N ARG A 124 -8.77 -5.43 -22.63
CA ARG A 124 -8.08 -4.30 -22.00
C ARG A 124 -7.38 -4.75 -20.73
N SER A 125 -6.33 -4.04 -20.35
CA SER A 125 -5.45 -4.42 -19.26
C SER A 125 -5.10 -3.25 -18.37
N VAL A 126 -4.81 -3.55 -17.10
CA VAL A 126 -4.32 -2.59 -16.11
C VAL A 126 -3.09 -3.17 -15.44
N ASP A 127 -2.05 -2.37 -15.29
CA ASP A 127 -0.85 -2.74 -14.54
C ASP A 127 -1.06 -2.50 -13.05
N MET A 128 -0.36 -3.29 -12.24
CA MET A 128 -0.39 -3.21 -10.79
C MET A 128 1.02 -3.04 -10.24
N LEU A 129 1.15 -2.31 -9.15
CA LEU A 129 2.44 -2.06 -8.50
C LEU A 129 2.80 -3.16 -7.51
N SER A 130 4.07 -3.57 -7.51
CA SER A 130 4.59 -4.50 -6.51
C SER A 130 4.66 -3.83 -5.13
N PRO A 131 4.21 -4.50 -4.05
CA PRO A 131 4.32 -3.99 -2.70
C PRO A 131 5.70 -4.20 -2.05
N VAL A 132 6.62 -4.89 -2.74
CA VAL A 132 7.88 -5.35 -2.14
C VAL A 132 9.00 -5.47 -3.16
N ASP A 133 10.24 -5.20 -2.73
CA ASP A 133 11.45 -5.54 -3.49
C ASP A 133 11.82 -7.00 -3.24
N GLY A 134 12.17 -7.73 -4.29
CA GLY A 134 12.64 -9.11 -4.11
C GLY A 134 12.62 -9.96 -5.37
N THR A 135 12.82 -11.24 -5.17
CA THR A 135 12.80 -12.24 -6.25
C THR A 135 11.57 -13.12 -6.13
N VAL A 136 10.86 -13.30 -7.22
CA VAL A 136 9.70 -14.21 -7.31
C VAL A 136 10.18 -15.63 -7.16
N VAL A 137 9.62 -16.37 -6.21
CA VAL A 137 10.02 -17.77 -5.95
C VAL A 137 8.91 -18.78 -6.27
N GLN A 138 7.67 -18.32 -6.29
CA GLN A 138 6.51 -19.16 -6.60
C GLN A 138 5.38 -18.33 -7.17
N LEU A 139 4.70 -18.84 -8.19
CA LEU A 139 3.44 -18.31 -8.70
C LEU A 139 2.30 -19.18 -8.18
N ASN A 140 1.12 -18.58 -8.07
CA ASN A 140 -0.09 -19.35 -7.75
C ASN A 140 -0.51 -20.19 -8.95
N PRO A 141 -0.43 -21.52 -8.88
CA PRO A 141 -0.77 -22.37 -10.02
C PRO A 141 -2.26 -22.32 -10.38
N ALA A 142 -3.14 -22.05 -9.42
CA ALA A 142 -4.58 -22.00 -9.64
C ALA A 142 -5.01 -20.88 -10.60
N LEU A 143 -4.23 -19.80 -10.70
CA LEU A 143 -4.52 -18.68 -11.59
C LEU A 143 -4.31 -19.00 -13.07
N ALA A 144 -3.62 -20.10 -13.40
CA ALA A 144 -3.48 -20.55 -14.79
C ALA A 144 -4.82 -21.06 -15.35
N ASP A 145 -5.58 -21.78 -14.53
CA ASP A 145 -6.88 -22.35 -14.90
C ASP A 145 -8.06 -21.46 -14.52
N SER A 146 -7.91 -20.68 -13.45
CA SER A 146 -8.97 -19.84 -12.87
C SER A 146 -8.41 -18.45 -12.49
N PRO A 147 -8.12 -17.58 -13.46
CA PRO A 147 -7.58 -16.23 -13.19
C PRO A 147 -8.55 -15.34 -12.41
N ASP A 148 -9.85 -15.61 -12.49
CA ASP A 148 -10.92 -14.97 -11.73
C ASP A 148 -10.84 -15.21 -10.21
N LEU A 149 -10.06 -16.19 -9.74
CA LEU A 149 -9.77 -16.37 -8.33
C LEU A 149 -9.13 -15.13 -7.70
N ALA A 150 -8.28 -14.41 -8.45
CA ALA A 150 -7.66 -13.19 -7.96
C ALA A 150 -8.69 -12.13 -7.57
N GLU A 151 -9.85 -12.09 -8.23
CA GLU A 151 -10.96 -11.18 -7.93
C GLU A 151 -11.91 -11.76 -6.87
N ARG A 152 -12.32 -13.02 -7.04
CA ARG A 152 -13.35 -13.64 -6.19
C ARG A 152 -12.90 -13.91 -4.76
N ASP A 153 -11.63 -14.24 -4.58
CA ASP A 153 -11.03 -14.53 -3.26
C ASP A 153 -9.63 -13.91 -3.14
N PRO A 154 -9.52 -12.57 -3.23
CA PRO A 154 -8.23 -11.88 -3.30
C PRO A 154 -7.36 -12.10 -2.05
N TYR A 155 -7.95 -12.52 -0.94
CA TYR A 155 -7.23 -12.74 0.32
C TYR A 155 -7.03 -14.20 0.70
N GLY A 156 -7.63 -15.12 0.00
CA GLY A 156 -7.48 -16.56 0.18
C GLY A 156 -6.76 -17.21 -0.99
N ASP A 157 -7.48 -18.02 -1.77
CA ASP A 157 -6.92 -18.80 -2.87
C ASP A 157 -6.47 -17.94 -4.07
N GLY A 158 -6.91 -16.68 -4.16
CA GLY A 158 -6.53 -15.72 -5.20
C GLY A 158 -5.20 -14.99 -4.98
N TRP A 159 -4.32 -15.45 -4.08
CA TRP A 159 -2.97 -14.91 -3.97
C TRP A 159 -2.22 -15.00 -5.31
N LEU A 160 -1.30 -14.08 -5.60
CA LEU A 160 -0.67 -14.01 -6.92
C LEU A 160 0.68 -14.73 -6.96
N MET A 161 1.58 -14.34 -6.09
CA MET A 161 2.96 -14.87 -6.07
C MET A 161 3.54 -14.86 -4.66
N LYS A 162 4.60 -15.66 -4.47
CA LYS A 162 5.47 -15.57 -3.29
C LYS A 162 6.80 -14.99 -3.69
N VAL A 163 7.27 -14.04 -2.91
CA VAL A 163 8.48 -13.28 -3.15
C VAL A 163 9.44 -13.51 -1.98
N ARG A 164 10.73 -13.67 -2.29
CA ARG A 164 11.82 -13.57 -1.32
C ARG A 164 12.24 -12.11 -1.25
N PRO A 165 11.87 -11.38 -0.19
CA PRO A 165 12.16 -9.96 -0.12
C PRO A 165 13.66 -9.72 0.06
N SER A 166 14.19 -8.71 -0.63
CA SER A 166 15.58 -8.28 -0.48
C SER A 166 15.77 -7.27 0.64
N ARG A 167 14.77 -6.40 0.88
CA ARG A 167 14.84 -5.28 1.84
C ARG A 167 13.53 -5.12 2.62
N LEU A 168 12.99 -6.19 3.19
CA LEU A 168 11.65 -6.20 3.80
C LEU A 168 11.44 -5.06 4.82
N ARG A 169 12.42 -4.78 5.70
CA ARG A 169 12.31 -3.69 6.69
C ARG A 169 12.14 -2.31 6.05
N ALA A 170 12.85 -2.04 4.95
CA ALA A 170 12.71 -0.79 4.22
C ALA A 170 11.34 -0.73 3.52
N ASN A 171 10.91 -1.83 2.92
CA ASN A 171 9.61 -1.89 2.25
C ASN A 171 8.44 -1.67 3.21
N THR A 172 8.50 -2.22 4.43
CA THR A 172 7.40 -2.09 5.41
C THR A 172 7.15 -0.64 5.85
N VAL A 173 8.12 0.27 5.71
CA VAL A 173 7.94 1.70 6.00
C VAL A 173 6.90 2.35 5.06
N ASN A 174 6.82 1.87 3.82
CA ASN A 174 5.90 2.37 2.79
C ASN A 174 4.57 1.62 2.76
N LEU A 175 4.36 0.68 3.67
CA LEU A 175 3.15 -0.12 3.75
C LEU A 175 2.28 0.31 4.92
N MET A 176 0.99 0.10 4.76
CA MET A 176 -0.02 0.48 5.74
C MET A 176 -0.58 -0.74 6.45
N ALA A 177 -0.97 -0.54 7.72
CA ALA A 177 -1.66 -1.53 8.54
C ALA A 177 -2.73 -0.85 9.41
N ASP A 178 -3.64 -1.61 9.96
CA ASP A 178 -4.61 -1.21 10.98
C ASP A 178 -5.41 0.06 10.62
N ARG A 179 -5.29 1.11 11.44
CA ARG A 179 -6.05 2.36 11.27
C ARG A 179 -5.64 3.12 10.00
N ALA A 180 -4.38 3.02 9.58
CA ALA A 180 -3.90 3.69 8.38
C ALA A 180 -4.57 3.11 7.13
N VAL A 181 -4.71 1.79 7.05
CA VAL A 181 -5.42 1.11 5.94
C VAL A 181 -6.88 1.55 5.86
N ARG A 182 -7.58 1.60 7.00
CA ARG A 182 -8.99 2.00 7.01
C ARG A 182 -9.18 3.41 6.45
N ARG A 183 -8.39 4.37 6.94
CA ARG A 183 -8.47 5.76 6.47
C ARG A 183 -8.12 5.86 4.99
N TRP A 184 -7.05 5.20 4.56
CA TRP A 184 -6.68 5.19 3.15
C TRP A 184 -7.77 4.57 2.26
N MET A 185 -8.43 3.50 2.72
CA MET A 185 -9.52 2.87 1.97
C MET A 185 -10.78 3.75 1.93
N GLU A 186 -11.04 4.54 2.99
CA GLU A 186 -12.08 5.58 2.98
C GLU A 186 -11.76 6.68 1.95
N ASP A 187 -10.48 7.10 1.85
CA ASP A 187 -10.03 8.08 0.86
C ASP A 187 -10.14 7.50 -0.56
N ALA A 188 -9.77 6.23 -0.79
CA ALA A 188 -9.93 5.54 -2.08
C ALA A 188 -11.41 5.44 -2.49
N ALA A 189 -12.30 5.08 -1.55
CA ALA A 189 -13.74 5.07 -1.79
C ALA A 189 -14.31 6.46 -2.09
N ALA A 190 -13.76 7.51 -1.46
CA ALA A 190 -14.15 8.89 -1.74
C ALA A 190 -13.69 9.34 -3.14
N ALA A 191 -12.45 9.00 -3.52
CA ALA A 191 -11.91 9.26 -4.85
C ALA A 191 -12.77 8.58 -5.93
N LEU A 192 -13.11 7.31 -5.75
CA LEU A 192 -14.00 6.58 -6.66
C LEU A 192 -15.36 7.28 -6.82
N ARG A 193 -15.98 7.70 -5.71
CA ARG A 193 -17.24 8.45 -5.73
C ARG A 193 -17.15 9.76 -6.50
N GLY A 194 -16.01 10.43 -6.46
CA GLY A 194 -15.77 11.66 -7.22
C GLY A 194 -15.83 11.49 -8.74
N HIS A 195 -15.66 10.27 -9.25
CA HIS A 195 -15.76 9.94 -10.67
C HIS A 195 -17.17 9.49 -11.09
N VAL A 196 -18.05 9.24 -10.12
CA VAL A 196 -19.45 8.87 -10.42
C VAL A 196 -20.23 10.12 -10.84
N ALA A 197 -20.73 10.14 -12.07
CA ALA A 197 -21.54 11.25 -12.56
C ALA A 197 -22.78 11.48 -11.68
N PRO A 198 -23.24 12.74 -11.52
CA PRO A 198 -24.39 13.07 -10.66
C PRO A 198 -25.68 12.29 -10.96
N GLY A 199 -25.83 11.74 -12.17
CA GLY A 199 -26.98 10.90 -12.57
C GLY A 199 -26.86 9.42 -12.19
N LEU A 200 -25.65 8.95 -11.85
CA LEU A 200 -25.35 7.59 -11.38
C LEU A 200 -25.35 7.48 -9.85
N GLY A 201 -25.65 8.57 -9.15
CA GLY A 201 -25.69 8.66 -7.69
C GLY A 201 -26.59 7.64 -6.98
N ALA A 202 -27.38 6.88 -7.73
CA ALA A 202 -28.19 5.77 -7.22
C ALA A 202 -27.34 4.55 -6.79
N LEU A 203 -26.09 4.42 -7.25
CA LEU A 203 -25.19 3.30 -6.87
C LEU A 203 -24.63 3.40 -5.45
N ALA A 204 -24.73 4.57 -4.81
CA ALA A 204 -24.15 4.82 -3.49
C ALA A 204 -25.16 5.28 -2.42
N GLN A 205 -26.41 5.63 -2.79
CA GLN A 205 -27.39 6.15 -1.83
C GLN A 205 -28.04 5.08 -0.94
N ASP A 206 -28.05 3.83 -1.36
CA ASP A 206 -28.76 2.75 -0.64
C ASP A 206 -27.85 1.87 0.23
N GLY A 207 -26.61 2.28 0.50
CA GLY A 207 -25.68 1.49 1.32
C GLY A 207 -25.27 0.16 0.67
N GLY A 208 -25.46 0.01 -0.64
CA GLY A 208 -25.11 -1.19 -1.38
C GLY A 208 -23.60 -1.47 -1.38
N VAL A 209 -23.23 -2.74 -1.27
CA VAL A 209 -21.84 -3.18 -1.43
C VAL A 209 -21.43 -2.97 -2.89
N PRO A 210 -20.25 -2.37 -3.17
CA PRO A 210 -19.78 -2.20 -4.55
C PRO A 210 -19.69 -3.53 -5.28
N VAL A 211 -20.24 -3.57 -6.49
CA VAL A 211 -20.16 -4.75 -7.36
C VAL A 211 -18.87 -4.75 -8.16
N ALA A 212 -18.45 -5.94 -8.60
CA ALA A 212 -17.28 -6.10 -9.46
C ALA A 212 -17.45 -5.34 -10.80
N GLY A 213 -16.38 -4.70 -11.27
CA GLY A 213 -16.36 -3.92 -12.51
C GLY A 213 -16.79 -2.46 -12.35
N MET A 214 -16.56 -1.87 -11.16
CA MET A 214 -16.91 -0.48 -10.89
C MET A 214 -16.34 0.51 -11.90
N ALA A 215 -15.09 0.34 -12.32
CA ALA A 215 -14.48 1.24 -13.32
C ALA A 215 -15.26 1.24 -14.63
N ARG A 216 -15.73 0.07 -15.11
CA ARG A 216 -16.56 -0.04 -16.32
C ARG A 216 -17.95 0.53 -16.13
N ALA A 217 -18.51 0.41 -14.94
CA ALA A 217 -19.82 1.01 -14.67
C ALA A 217 -19.76 2.54 -14.67
N ILE A 218 -18.62 3.13 -14.29
CA ILE A 218 -18.39 4.58 -14.26
C ILE A 218 -18.02 5.11 -15.65
N ASP A 219 -17.06 4.49 -16.31
CA ASP A 219 -16.53 4.88 -17.62
C ASP A 219 -16.39 3.64 -18.53
N PRO A 220 -17.42 3.23 -19.26
CA PRO A 220 -17.36 2.03 -20.12
C PRO A 220 -16.28 2.08 -21.20
N ASP A 221 -15.97 3.29 -21.70
CA ASP A 221 -15.04 3.48 -22.80
C ASP A 221 -13.58 3.70 -22.35
N GLY A 222 -13.37 4.23 -21.13
CA GLY A 222 -12.07 4.56 -20.58
C GLY A 222 -11.79 3.91 -19.23
N TRP A 223 -12.47 2.81 -18.88
CA TRP A 223 -12.37 2.16 -17.58
C TRP A 223 -10.95 1.76 -17.20
N ASP A 224 -10.13 1.36 -18.16
CA ASP A 224 -8.73 0.98 -17.97
C ASP A 224 -7.88 2.18 -17.55
N ARG A 225 -8.11 3.37 -18.13
CA ARG A 225 -7.44 4.62 -17.73
C ARG A 225 -7.89 5.07 -16.34
N LEU A 226 -9.20 4.98 -16.07
CA LEU A 226 -9.74 5.28 -14.74
C LEU A 226 -9.13 4.34 -13.68
N ALA A 227 -9.08 3.05 -13.98
CA ALA A 227 -8.47 2.07 -13.09
C ALA A 227 -6.98 2.33 -12.89
N ALA A 228 -6.21 2.61 -13.95
CA ALA A 228 -4.79 2.95 -13.87
C ALA A 228 -4.54 4.19 -12.99
N THR A 229 -5.41 5.20 -13.08
CA THR A 229 -5.32 6.40 -12.24
C THR A 229 -5.52 6.05 -10.76
N LEU A 230 -6.56 5.29 -10.44
CA LEU A 230 -6.88 4.91 -9.05
C LEU A 230 -5.88 3.91 -8.46
N LEU A 231 -5.25 3.07 -9.29
CA LEU A 231 -4.23 2.09 -8.91
C LEU A 231 -2.80 2.66 -8.96
N LEU A 232 -2.65 3.95 -9.27
CA LEU A 232 -1.38 4.68 -9.36
C LEU A 232 -0.42 4.13 -10.44
N THR A 233 -0.97 3.59 -11.52
CA THR A 233 -0.21 3.03 -12.65
C THR A 233 -0.42 3.80 -13.95
N ALA A 234 -1.16 4.92 -13.91
CA ALA A 234 -1.27 5.82 -15.05
C ALA A 234 0.11 6.38 -15.40
N GLU A 235 0.56 6.24 -16.64
CA GLU A 235 1.72 6.95 -17.14
C GLU A 235 1.42 8.45 -17.05
N GLU A 236 2.31 9.23 -16.41
CA GLU A 236 2.27 10.69 -16.52
C GLU A 236 2.44 11.02 -18.00
N ALA A 237 1.41 11.68 -18.58
CA ALA A 237 1.55 12.19 -19.92
C ALA A 237 2.78 13.11 -19.94
N PRO A 238 3.72 12.93 -20.89
CA PRO A 238 4.85 13.84 -20.99
C PRO A 238 4.29 15.26 -21.16
N ASP A 239 4.72 16.16 -20.29
CA ASP A 239 4.36 17.58 -20.34
C ASP A 239 4.60 18.08 -21.78
N ALA A 240 3.53 18.52 -22.45
CA ALA A 240 3.53 19.04 -23.81
C ALA A 240 3.91 20.52 -23.82
#